data_84ba3700ee58b5eb92cf1233b34c962a
#
_entry.id   84ba3700ee58b5eb92cf1233b34c962a
#
_cell.length_a   1.000
_cell.length_b   1.000
_cell.length_c   1.000
_cell.angle_alpha   90.00
_cell.angle_beta   90.00
_cell.angle_gamma   90.00
#
_symmetry.space_group_name_H-M   'P 1'
#
loop_
_entity.id
_entity.type
_entity.pdbx_description
1 polymer ?
#
loop_
_entity_poly.entity_id
_entity_poly.type
_entity_poly.pdbx_seq_one_letter_code
_entity_poly.pdbx_strand_id
1 'polypeptide(L)'
;MATYEPVIGLEIHAELKTKTKMFCASKNDPDERHPNVNICPVCTGQPGTLPVINKEAVYHVIKVGLALESKIAEITKWDRKNYFYPDLPKGYQISQYDEPICLGGELVVPGFSKKIKIRRIHLEEDTGRLIHEDHIGHSMVDFNRAGVPLMELVTEPDLNSGEEASAFAQELRLILRYLGVSDADMEKGQMRVEANISLKPTDLKELGVKVEIKNLNSFKAVRDAIDYEIERQSKLLDGGKKVMQETRGWNEAKGRTIIQRSKEESHDYRYFPEPDLPPIHIIVDGRASPALAGGPPTVGIDLEKIESSIPELPSQKRARFKNNYGLRDNQTAILVSNEKLANYFENVVSEFMNWDKEGPDKDSLLAPELDANPHFIEKERQEIINLSANYLLSDFLGLLNETSAEVGDTKINAENFAEWACLIHRGVITSRAAKDVLKEMWATGKDPSQIIKEKNLVQVQDKSKLEETAQKVIDENETAVSDYKKGKEASLQFLIGQVIKETRGRANPETIAGILKKLLH
;
A
#
# COMPACT_ATOMS: atom_id res chain seq x y z
N MET A 1 -37.47 -9.77 -12.08
CA MET A 1 -36.84 -9.24 -10.88
C MET A 1 -36.43 -7.82 -11.21
N ALA A 2 -36.69 -6.88 -10.32
CA ALA A 2 -36.22 -5.52 -10.50
C ALA A 2 -34.68 -5.52 -10.43
N THR A 3 -34.05 -4.78 -11.31
CA THR A 3 -32.58 -4.55 -11.24
C THR A 3 -32.34 -3.33 -10.37
N TYR A 4 -31.45 -3.49 -9.38
CA TYR A 4 -31.06 -2.41 -8.47
C TYR A 4 -29.63 -1.99 -8.75
N GLU A 5 -29.38 -0.69 -8.66
CA GLU A 5 -28.05 -0.09 -8.74
C GLU A 5 -27.59 0.26 -7.31
N PRO A 6 -26.47 -0.31 -6.85
CA PRO A 6 -25.86 0.11 -5.59
C PRO A 6 -25.32 1.53 -5.68
N VAL A 7 -25.55 2.31 -4.63
CA VAL A 7 -25.04 3.67 -4.47
C VAL A 7 -24.33 3.72 -3.13
N ILE A 8 -23.00 3.89 -3.19
CA ILE A 8 -22.12 3.71 -2.04
C ILE A 8 -21.23 4.92 -1.87
N GLY A 9 -21.20 5.48 -0.66
CA GLY A 9 -20.23 6.47 -0.21
C GLY A 9 -19.41 5.93 0.93
N LEU A 10 -18.17 6.38 1.04
CA LEU A 10 -17.26 6.03 2.13
C LEU A 10 -17.00 7.22 3.04
N GLU A 11 -16.84 6.93 4.32
CA GLU A 11 -16.28 7.80 5.34
C GLU A 11 -15.02 7.11 5.86
N ILE A 12 -13.89 7.79 5.74
CA ILE A 12 -12.58 7.19 6.04
C ILE A 12 -11.84 8.10 7.00
N HIS A 13 -11.50 7.54 8.16
CA HIS A 13 -10.69 8.19 9.19
C HIS A 13 -9.25 7.69 9.11
N ALA A 14 -8.28 8.59 9.25
CA ALA A 14 -6.86 8.25 9.32
C ALA A 14 -6.15 9.09 10.37
N GLU A 15 -5.50 8.42 11.35
CA GLU A 15 -4.62 9.06 12.32
C GLU A 15 -3.40 9.65 11.61
N LEU A 16 -3.08 10.91 11.89
CA LEU A 16 -1.95 11.60 11.25
C LEU A 16 -0.67 11.43 12.07
N LYS A 17 0.43 11.28 11.34
CA LYS A 17 1.78 11.06 11.87
C LYS A 17 2.45 12.38 12.25
N THR A 18 2.02 12.95 13.37
CA THR A 18 2.62 14.16 13.97
C THR A 18 3.39 13.83 15.23
N LYS A 19 4.29 14.71 15.66
CA LYS A 19 5.04 14.51 16.91
C LYS A 19 4.17 14.69 18.16
N THR A 20 3.18 15.57 18.09
CA THR A 20 2.31 15.91 19.19
C THR A 20 0.84 15.75 18.79
N LYS A 21 -0.03 15.70 19.78
CA LYS A 21 -1.48 15.62 19.60
C LYS A 21 -2.04 16.86 18.90
N MET A 22 -3.33 16.79 18.52
CA MET A 22 -3.99 17.82 17.70
C MET A 22 -4.06 19.18 18.41
N PHE A 23 -4.36 19.21 19.71
CA PHE A 23 -4.63 20.44 20.45
C PHE A 23 -3.74 20.63 21.67
N CYS A 24 -2.69 19.82 21.85
CA CYS A 24 -1.76 19.93 22.97
C CYS A 24 -0.36 19.38 22.62
N ALA A 25 0.60 19.59 23.52
CA ALA A 25 1.98 19.15 23.37
C ALA A 25 2.23 17.69 23.82
N SER A 26 1.20 16.93 24.23
CA SER A 26 1.38 15.51 24.56
C SER A 26 1.89 14.74 23.33
N LYS A 27 2.73 13.74 23.58
CA LYS A 27 3.33 12.92 22.52
C LYS A 27 2.23 12.16 21.76
N ASN A 28 2.30 12.16 20.45
CA ASN A 28 1.54 11.27 19.57
C ASN A 28 2.40 10.02 19.32
N ASP A 29 2.11 8.94 20.04
CA ASP A 29 2.88 7.70 20.00
C ASP A 29 1.91 6.51 19.94
N PRO A 30 1.66 5.96 18.75
CA PRO A 30 0.74 4.84 18.57
C PRO A 30 1.28 3.52 19.12
N ASP A 31 2.58 3.42 19.38
CA ASP A 31 3.24 2.20 19.87
C ASP A 31 3.38 2.17 21.40
N GLU A 32 2.95 3.23 22.13
CA GLU A 32 2.97 3.26 23.60
C GLU A 32 2.00 2.21 24.17
N ARG A 33 2.54 1.31 24.99
CA ARG A 33 1.80 0.17 25.55
C ARG A 33 1.27 0.41 26.96
N HIS A 34 1.83 1.40 27.69
CA HIS A 34 1.37 1.72 29.04
C HIS A 34 0.21 2.70 28.94
N PRO A 35 -0.97 2.39 29.49
CA PRO A 35 -2.13 3.24 29.36
C PRO A 35 -1.92 4.57 30.09
N ASN A 36 -2.49 5.63 29.55
CA ASN A 36 -2.56 6.96 30.16
C ASN A 36 -1.19 7.61 30.47
N VAL A 37 -0.16 7.33 29.67
CA VAL A 37 1.18 7.93 29.81
C VAL A 37 1.30 9.22 28.98
N ASN A 38 0.80 9.19 27.74
CA ASN A 38 0.86 10.33 26.81
C ASN A 38 -0.39 11.22 26.97
N ILE A 39 -0.65 11.73 28.16
CA ILE A 39 -1.81 12.56 28.49
C ILE A 39 -1.40 13.87 29.16
N CYS A 40 -2.26 14.88 29.09
CA CYS A 40 -2.14 16.13 29.79
C CYS A 40 -3.52 16.70 30.12
N PRO A 41 -3.65 17.76 30.97
CA PRO A 41 -4.92 18.37 31.30
C PRO A 41 -5.77 18.78 30.09
N VAL A 42 -5.15 19.17 28.95
CA VAL A 42 -5.89 19.57 27.74
C VAL A 42 -6.56 18.35 27.09
N CYS A 43 -5.82 17.31 26.74
CA CYS A 43 -6.41 16.15 26.07
C CYS A 43 -7.31 15.30 26.99
N THR A 44 -7.22 15.46 28.30
CA THR A 44 -8.15 14.84 29.27
C THR A 44 -9.31 15.76 29.67
N GLY A 45 -9.43 16.95 29.06
CA GLY A 45 -10.59 17.84 29.22
C GLY A 45 -10.73 18.45 30.60
N GLN A 46 -9.64 18.74 31.32
CA GLN A 46 -9.72 19.33 32.65
C GLN A 46 -10.16 20.80 32.58
N PRO A 47 -10.96 21.29 33.54
CA PRO A 47 -11.43 22.67 33.54
C PRO A 47 -10.29 23.70 33.53
N GLY A 48 -10.46 24.76 32.73
CA GLY A 48 -9.50 25.86 32.62
C GLY A 48 -8.36 25.64 31.61
N THR A 49 -8.38 24.53 30.87
CA THR A 49 -7.39 24.27 29.82
C THR A 49 -7.87 24.79 28.46
N LEU A 50 -6.95 25.28 27.65
CA LEU A 50 -7.24 25.80 26.31
C LEU A 50 -6.54 24.96 25.24
N PRO A 51 -7.25 24.59 24.16
CA PRO A 51 -6.67 23.89 23.02
C PRO A 51 -5.76 24.81 22.18
N VAL A 52 -4.72 24.23 21.56
CA VAL A 52 -3.83 24.93 20.61
C VAL A 52 -3.66 24.06 19.38
N ILE A 53 -3.97 24.59 18.20
CA ILE A 53 -3.95 23.85 16.93
C ILE A 53 -2.55 23.37 16.56
N ASN A 54 -2.41 22.10 16.19
CA ASN A 54 -1.19 21.53 15.65
C ASN A 54 -1.03 21.91 14.17
N LYS A 55 -0.06 22.78 13.90
CA LYS A 55 0.23 23.27 12.55
C LYS A 55 0.64 22.14 11.57
N GLU A 56 1.38 21.14 12.05
CA GLU A 56 1.82 19.99 11.23
C GLU A 56 0.62 19.16 10.76
N ALA A 57 -0.38 18.95 11.62
CA ALA A 57 -1.60 18.25 11.25
C ALA A 57 -2.39 18.99 10.16
N VAL A 58 -2.47 20.32 10.25
CA VAL A 58 -3.08 21.16 9.21
C VAL A 58 -2.33 20.99 7.88
N TYR A 59 -0.99 21.03 7.91
CA TYR A 59 -0.17 20.83 6.70
C TYR A 59 -0.36 19.44 6.11
N HIS A 60 -0.49 18.40 6.92
CA HIS A 60 -0.73 17.04 6.45
C HIS A 60 -2.07 16.94 5.70
N VAL A 61 -3.15 17.52 6.25
CA VAL A 61 -4.46 17.49 5.56
C VAL A 61 -4.44 18.30 4.27
N ILE A 62 -3.80 19.48 4.25
CA ILE A 62 -3.64 20.26 3.02
C ILE A 62 -2.84 19.47 1.97
N LYS A 63 -1.76 18.80 2.37
CA LYS A 63 -0.95 17.96 1.48
C LYS A 63 -1.76 16.82 0.87
N VAL A 64 -2.63 16.17 1.65
CA VAL A 64 -3.57 15.16 1.15
C VAL A 64 -4.57 15.79 0.19
N GLY A 65 -5.15 16.94 0.56
CA GLY A 65 -6.10 17.65 -0.29
C GLY A 65 -5.51 17.99 -1.66
N LEU A 66 -4.29 18.56 -1.70
CA LEU A 66 -3.59 18.86 -2.95
C LEU A 66 -3.31 17.62 -3.78
N ALA A 67 -2.88 16.51 -3.14
CA ALA A 67 -2.63 15.24 -3.82
C ALA A 67 -3.91 14.62 -4.42
N LEU A 68 -5.07 14.97 -3.89
CA LEU A 68 -6.39 14.52 -4.35
C LEU A 68 -7.16 15.60 -5.13
N GLU A 69 -6.47 16.63 -5.58
CA GLU A 69 -7.03 17.74 -6.38
C GLU A 69 -8.19 18.48 -5.69
N SER A 70 -8.20 18.52 -4.36
CA SER A 70 -9.18 19.27 -3.58
C SER A 70 -8.90 20.78 -3.60
N LYS A 71 -9.96 21.58 -3.53
CA LYS A 71 -9.85 23.00 -3.29
C LYS A 71 -9.56 23.25 -1.80
N ILE A 72 -8.46 23.95 -1.51
CA ILE A 72 -8.14 24.38 -0.14
C ILE A 72 -8.99 25.60 0.22
N ALA A 73 -9.63 25.55 1.39
CA ALA A 73 -10.46 26.64 1.88
C ALA A 73 -9.62 27.87 2.27
N GLU A 74 -10.09 29.07 1.95
CA GLU A 74 -9.46 30.32 2.42
C GLU A 74 -9.68 30.57 3.91
N ILE A 75 -10.79 30.08 4.45
CA ILE A 75 -11.16 30.17 5.86
C ILE A 75 -11.53 28.77 6.32
N THR A 76 -11.06 28.41 7.50
CA THR A 76 -11.43 27.17 8.18
C THR A 76 -11.60 27.41 9.68
N LYS A 77 -12.47 26.65 10.32
CA LYS A 77 -12.73 26.73 11.77
C LYS A 77 -12.97 25.34 12.35
N TRP A 78 -12.93 25.28 13.65
CA TRP A 78 -13.30 24.08 14.41
C TRP A 78 -14.60 24.30 15.15
N ASP A 79 -15.38 23.22 15.26
CA ASP A 79 -16.66 23.16 15.95
C ASP A 79 -16.62 22.08 17.03
N ARG A 80 -17.48 22.22 18.04
CA ARG A 80 -17.72 21.16 19.02
C ARG A 80 -18.81 20.23 18.52
N LYS A 81 -18.47 18.95 18.36
CA LYS A 81 -19.37 17.83 18.06
C LYS A 81 -19.75 17.18 19.39
N ASN A 82 -20.95 17.49 19.90
CA ASN A 82 -21.33 17.11 21.26
C ASN A 82 -21.95 15.72 21.30
N TYR A 83 -21.30 14.81 22.01
CA TYR A 83 -21.83 13.50 22.37
C TYR A 83 -21.11 12.97 23.63
N PHE A 84 -21.80 12.13 24.40
CA PHE A 84 -21.25 11.60 25.63
C PHE A 84 -20.84 10.15 25.45
N TYR A 85 -19.54 9.91 25.64
CA TYR A 85 -18.99 8.56 25.59
C TYR A 85 -17.81 8.48 26.57
N PRO A 86 -17.54 7.32 27.23
CA PRO A 86 -16.48 7.22 28.23
C PRO A 86 -15.07 7.56 27.73
N ASP A 87 -14.78 7.32 26.46
CA ASP A 87 -13.50 7.63 25.83
C ASP A 87 -13.39 9.06 25.29
N LEU A 88 -14.43 9.87 25.47
CA LEU A 88 -14.47 11.27 25.09
C LEU A 88 -14.43 12.16 26.34
N PRO A 89 -13.24 12.49 26.89
CA PRO A 89 -13.10 13.05 28.23
C PRO A 89 -13.70 14.43 28.40
N LYS A 90 -13.85 15.22 27.32
CA LYS A 90 -14.47 16.53 27.32
C LYS A 90 -16.01 16.50 27.20
N GLY A 91 -16.58 15.34 26.81
CA GLY A 91 -17.99 15.24 26.45
C GLY A 91 -18.33 15.81 25.07
N TYR A 92 -17.32 16.29 24.34
CA TYR A 92 -17.40 16.71 22.93
C TYR A 92 -16.08 16.42 22.23
N GLN A 93 -16.13 16.27 20.91
CA GLN A 93 -14.98 16.17 20.02
C GLN A 93 -14.81 17.50 19.29
N ILE A 94 -13.58 18.01 19.21
CA ILE A 94 -13.28 19.16 18.38
C ILE A 94 -13.06 18.64 16.95
N SER A 95 -13.91 19.08 16.03
CA SER A 95 -13.97 18.65 14.63
C SER A 95 -14.26 19.84 13.73
N GLN A 96 -14.43 19.62 12.43
CA GLN A 96 -14.84 20.64 11.46
C GLN A 96 -16.16 20.24 10.82
N TYR A 97 -17.13 21.13 10.78
CA TYR A 97 -18.47 20.82 10.27
C TYR A 97 -18.76 21.53 8.94
N ASP A 98 -18.92 22.85 8.96
CA ASP A 98 -19.33 23.65 7.79
C ASP A 98 -18.15 24.29 7.04
N GLU A 99 -16.98 24.48 7.67
CA GLU A 99 -15.79 25.10 7.10
C GLU A 99 -14.58 24.11 7.14
N PRO A 100 -14.65 22.99 6.41
CA PRO A 100 -13.55 22.03 6.36
C PRO A 100 -12.33 22.59 5.61
N ILE A 101 -11.13 22.06 5.87
CA ILE A 101 -9.88 22.50 5.22
C ILE A 101 -9.92 22.25 3.71
N CYS A 102 -10.47 21.10 3.26
CA CYS A 102 -10.49 20.74 1.85
C CYS A 102 -11.91 20.44 1.36
N LEU A 103 -12.24 20.96 0.18
CA LEU A 103 -13.53 20.77 -0.47
C LEU A 103 -13.34 20.15 -1.86
N GLY A 104 -14.16 19.18 -2.20
CA GLY A 104 -14.08 18.49 -3.48
C GLY A 104 -12.81 17.65 -3.63
N GLY A 105 -12.42 17.40 -4.85
CA GLY A 105 -11.31 16.52 -5.23
C GLY A 105 -11.80 15.21 -5.81
N GLU A 106 -10.85 14.40 -6.27
CA GLU A 106 -11.17 13.10 -6.88
C GLU A 106 -10.03 12.10 -6.70
N LEU A 107 -10.36 10.82 -6.76
CA LEU A 107 -9.40 9.73 -6.78
C LEU A 107 -9.77 8.72 -7.87
N VAL A 108 -8.82 8.39 -8.73
CA VAL A 108 -8.97 7.32 -9.72
C VAL A 108 -8.78 5.97 -9.04
N VAL A 109 -9.79 5.11 -9.14
CA VAL A 109 -9.74 3.76 -8.54
C VAL A 109 -8.94 2.83 -9.46
N PRO A 110 -7.83 2.25 -8.99
CA PRO A 110 -7.04 1.32 -9.80
C PRO A 110 -7.87 0.12 -10.26
N GLY A 111 -7.73 -0.23 -11.54
CA GLY A 111 -8.47 -1.35 -12.15
C GLY A 111 -9.87 -1.01 -12.67
N PHE A 112 -10.43 0.15 -12.33
CA PHE A 112 -11.81 0.50 -12.70
C PHE A 112 -11.95 1.69 -13.66
N SER A 113 -10.91 2.38 -14.02
CA SER A 113 -10.94 3.58 -14.88
C SER A 113 -12.03 4.60 -14.46
N LYS A 114 -12.33 4.64 -13.16
CA LYS A 114 -13.41 5.44 -12.58
C LYS A 114 -12.84 6.44 -11.59
N LYS A 115 -13.31 7.68 -11.69
CA LYS A 115 -13.01 8.76 -10.75
C LYS A 115 -14.10 8.81 -9.70
N ILE A 116 -13.72 8.72 -8.44
CA ILE A 116 -14.62 8.89 -7.30
C ILE A 116 -14.40 10.29 -6.74
N LYS A 117 -15.47 11.07 -6.68
CA LYS A 117 -15.43 12.42 -6.14
C LYS A 117 -15.34 12.40 -4.63
N ILE A 118 -14.55 13.30 -4.11
CA ILE A 118 -14.44 13.56 -2.68
C ILE A 118 -15.34 14.75 -2.37
N ARG A 119 -16.13 14.63 -1.31
CA ARG A 119 -16.98 15.72 -0.84
C ARG A 119 -16.17 16.70 -0.03
N ARG A 120 -15.39 16.21 0.95
CA ARG A 120 -14.55 17.01 1.82
C ARG A 120 -13.46 16.17 2.48
N ILE A 121 -12.42 16.85 2.92
CA ILE A 121 -11.44 16.32 3.87
C ILE A 121 -11.32 17.32 5.01
N HIS A 122 -11.49 16.87 6.24
CA HIS A 122 -11.42 17.71 7.41
C HIS A 122 -10.57 17.10 8.53
N LEU A 123 -10.27 17.91 9.52
CA LEU A 123 -9.36 17.61 10.60
C LEU A 123 -10.08 17.67 11.94
N GLU A 124 -9.91 16.63 12.74
CA GLU A 124 -10.50 16.50 14.06
C GLU A 124 -9.51 15.83 15.04
N GLU A 125 -9.89 15.63 16.26
CA GLU A 125 -9.17 14.84 17.25
C GLU A 125 -9.78 13.45 17.41
N ASP A 126 -8.96 12.43 17.65
CA ASP A 126 -9.46 11.08 17.95
C ASP A 126 -9.87 10.96 19.43
N THR A 127 -10.70 9.98 19.73
CA THR A 127 -11.17 9.64 21.08
C THR A 127 -10.16 8.73 21.79
N GLY A 128 -10.35 8.48 23.08
CA GLY A 128 -9.61 7.47 23.83
C GLY A 128 -9.91 6.05 23.34
N ARG A 129 -9.40 5.07 24.07
CA ARG A 129 -9.62 3.65 23.79
C ARG A 129 -10.38 3.01 24.94
N LEU A 130 -11.48 2.32 24.62
CA LEU A 130 -12.19 1.48 25.58
C LEU A 130 -11.66 0.05 25.52
N ILE A 131 -11.38 -0.51 26.69
CA ILE A 131 -10.96 -1.89 26.87
C ILE A 131 -12.03 -2.58 27.70
N HIS A 132 -12.69 -3.56 27.08
CA HIS A 132 -13.71 -4.38 27.71
C HIS A 132 -13.12 -5.74 28.05
N GLU A 133 -13.17 -6.11 29.33
CA GLU A 133 -12.83 -7.45 29.78
C GLU A 133 -14.09 -8.13 30.30
N ASP A 134 -14.47 -9.24 29.70
CA ASP A 134 -15.74 -9.95 29.93
C ASP A 134 -15.97 -10.37 31.41
N HIS A 135 -14.92 -10.35 32.23
CA HIS A 135 -14.97 -10.87 33.61
C HIS A 135 -15.00 -9.78 34.69
N ILE A 136 -14.83 -8.49 34.33
CA ILE A 136 -14.59 -7.43 35.35
C ILE A 136 -15.85 -6.61 35.64
N GLY A 137 -16.87 -6.63 34.76
CA GLY A 137 -18.12 -5.88 34.92
C GLY A 137 -17.97 -4.35 34.79
N HIS A 138 -16.79 -3.86 34.38
CA HIS A 138 -16.52 -2.47 34.03
C HIS A 138 -15.56 -2.34 32.86
N SER A 139 -15.56 -1.18 32.19
CA SER A 139 -14.66 -0.88 31.08
C SER A 139 -13.50 -0.03 31.56
N MET A 140 -12.30 -0.32 31.11
CA MET A 140 -11.13 0.53 31.32
C MET A 140 -10.99 1.53 30.19
N VAL A 141 -10.43 2.70 30.47
CA VAL A 141 -10.23 3.76 29.48
C VAL A 141 -8.75 4.11 29.41
N ASP A 142 -8.21 4.05 28.19
CA ASP A 142 -6.88 4.54 27.86
C ASP A 142 -7.01 5.81 27.00
N PHE A 143 -6.54 6.94 27.54
CA PHE A 143 -6.57 8.24 26.88
C PHE A 143 -5.28 8.55 26.09
N ASN A 144 -4.37 7.61 25.90
CA ASN A 144 -3.18 7.84 25.07
C ASN A 144 -3.56 8.28 23.65
N ARG A 145 -4.63 7.72 23.10
CA ARG A 145 -5.13 8.10 21.76
C ARG A 145 -5.97 9.38 21.78
N ALA A 146 -6.62 9.73 22.89
CA ALA A 146 -7.47 10.93 22.98
C ALA A 146 -6.68 12.19 22.58
N GLY A 147 -7.18 12.90 21.58
CA GLY A 147 -6.54 14.10 21.04
C GLY A 147 -5.50 13.84 19.94
N VAL A 148 -5.30 12.62 19.48
CA VAL A 148 -4.48 12.32 18.29
C VAL A 148 -5.09 13.01 17.07
N PRO A 149 -4.31 13.68 16.20
CA PRO A 149 -4.85 14.29 14.97
C PRO A 149 -5.48 13.24 14.07
N LEU A 150 -6.73 13.44 13.72
CA LEU A 150 -7.53 12.54 12.92
C LEU A 150 -8.04 13.25 11.66
N MET A 151 -7.68 12.76 10.50
CA MET A 151 -8.23 13.21 9.24
C MET A 151 -9.48 12.38 8.94
N GLU A 152 -10.57 13.04 8.53
CA GLU A 152 -11.75 12.39 7.97
C GLU A 152 -11.92 12.77 6.50
N LEU A 153 -12.02 11.80 5.63
CA LEU A 153 -12.33 11.95 4.21
C LEU A 153 -13.72 11.38 3.94
N VAL A 154 -14.59 12.16 3.33
CA VAL A 154 -15.93 11.75 2.92
C VAL A 154 -16.01 11.79 1.40
N THR A 155 -16.43 10.68 0.77
CA THR A 155 -16.65 10.62 -0.69
C THR A 155 -18.06 11.07 -1.07
N GLU A 156 -18.25 11.43 -2.33
CA GLU A 156 -19.57 11.36 -2.94
C GLU A 156 -20.00 9.89 -3.10
N PRO A 157 -21.31 9.61 -3.22
CA PRO A 157 -21.80 8.22 -3.32
C PRO A 157 -21.66 7.69 -4.77
N ASP A 158 -20.45 7.69 -5.27
CA ASP A 158 -20.13 7.34 -6.66
C ASP A 158 -19.74 5.87 -6.83
N LEU A 159 -19.50 5.12 -5.75
CA LEU A 159 -19.10 3.71 -5.78
C LEU A 159 -20.31 2.81 -5.99
N ASN A 160 -20.10 1.66 -6.66
CA ASN A 160 -21.17 0.73 -7.01
C ASN A 160 -20.92 -0.73 -6.59
N SER A 161 -19.78 -1.06 -6.02
CA SER A 161 -19.47 -2.42 -5.55
C SER A 161 -18.53 -2.42 -4.34
N GLY A 162 -18.49 -3.54 -3.63
CA GLY A 162 -17.54 -3.75 -2.54
C GLY A 162 -16.09 -3.77 -3.03
N GLU A 163 -15.87 -4.27 -4.25
CA GLU A 163 -14.55 -4.29 -4.87
C GLU A 163 -14.03 -2.88 -5.18
N GLU A 164 -14.86 -2.00 -5.78
CA GLU A 164 -14.52 -0.60 -6.00
C GLU A 164 -14.20 0.13 -4.68
N ALA A 165 -15.02 -0.08 -3.64
CA ALA A 165 -14.85 0.53 -2.33
C ALA A 165 -13.54 0.08 -1.65
N SER A 166 -13.25 -1.21 -1.71
CA SER A 166 -12.00 -1.78 -1.20
C SER A 166 -10.78 -1.22 -1.94
N ALA A 167 -10.84 -1.14 -3.28
CA ALA A 167 -9.76 -0.61 -4.10
C ALA A 167 -9.52 0.90 -3.84
N PHE A 168 -10.60 1.68 -3.68
CA PHE A 168 -10.51 3.09 -3.28
C PHE A 168 -9.78 3.26 -1.95
N ALA A 169 -10.20 2.50 -0.93
CA ALA A 169 -9.59 2.58 0.40
C ALA A 169 -8.12 2.14 0.40
N GLN A 170 -7.75 1.13 -0.39
CA GLN A 170 -6.37 0.69 -0.58
C GLN A 170 -5.51 1.76 -1.25
N GLU A 171 -6.02 2.39 -2.31
CA GLU A 171 -5.29 3.45 -3.01
C GLU A 171 -5.12 4.69 -2.12
N LEU A 172 -6.15 5.09 -1.38
CA LEU A 172 -6.04 6.18 -0.41
C LEU A 172 -4.98 5.87 0.65
N ARG A 173 -4.99 4.67 1.24
CA ARG A 173 -3.93 4.25 2.18
C ARG A 173 -2.55 4.40 1.59
N LEU A 174 -2.38 3.97 0.35
CA LEU A 174 -1.09 4.04 -0.33
C LEU A 174 -0.65 5.49 -0.53
N ILE A 175 -1.56 6.37 -0.94
CA ILE A 175 -1.30 7.81 -1.05
C ILE A 175 -0.87 8.40 0.29
N LEU A 176 -1.58 8.12 1.38
CA LEU A 176 -1.25 8.62 2.72
C LEU A 176 0.17 8.21 3.16
N ARG A 177 0.57 6.97 2.85
CA ARG A 177 1.92 6.46 3.12
C ARG A 177 2.98 7.14 2.26
N TYR A 178 2.75 7.31 0.96
CA TYR A 178 3.67 8.01 0.05
C TYR A 178 3.84 9.48 0.44
N LEU A 179 2.78 10.13 0.90
CA LEU A 179 2.85 11.50 1.43
C LEU A 179 3.58 11.58 2.78
N GLY A 180 3.80 10.46 3.45
CA GLY A 180 4.40 10.40 4.79
C GLY A 180 3.52 10.96 5.90
N VAL A 181 2.20 11.12 5.66
CA VAL A 181 1.27 11.77 6.60
C VAL A 181 0.59 10.80 7.54
N SER A 182 0.53 9.52 7.21
CA SER A 182 -0.05 8.45 8.03
C SER A 182 0.52 7.09 7.68
N ASP A 183 0.68 6.19 8.65
CA ASP A 183 0.96 4.79 8.39
C ASP A 183 -0.31 4.04 7.95
N ALA A 184 -1.48 4.59 8.27
CA ALA A 184 -2.80 4.12 7.88
C ALA A 184 -2.98 2.60 8.04
N ASP A 185 -2.55 2.08 9.20
CA ASP A 185 -2.65 0.66 9.53
C ASP A 185 -4.04 0.37 10.10
N MET A 186 -4.83 -0.43 9.36
CA MET A 186 -6.18 -0.80 9.77
C MET A 186 -6.19 -1.76 10.96
N GLU A 187 -5.18 -2.65 11.07
CA GLU A 187 -5.10 -3.61 12.17
C GLU A 187 -4.75 -2.93 13.49
N LYS A 188 -3.98 -1.83 13.42
CA LYS A 188 -3.69 -0.96 14.57
C LYS A 188 -4.79 0.06 14.86
N GLY A 189 -5.82 0.13 14.00
CA GLY A 189 -6.92 1.12 14.11
C GLY A 189 -6.54 2.53 13.66
N GLN A 190 -5.38 2.72 13.03
CA GLN A 190 -4.94 4.02 12.52
C GLN A 190 -5.70 4.45 11.25
N MET A 191 -6.36 3.53 10.59
CA MET A 191 -7.29 3.80 9.49
C MET A 191 -8.57 3.02 9.73
N ARG A 192 -9.71 3.70 9.61
CA ARG A 192 -11.05 3.12 9.77
C ARG A 192 -11.88 3.50 8.56
N VAL A 193 -12.66 2.55 8.07
CA VAL A 193 -13.55 2.75 6.93
C VAL A 193 -14.97 2.49 7.38
N GLU A 194 -15.88 3.38 7.04
CA GLU A 194 -17.32 3.23 7.20
C GLU A 194 -17.97 3.35 5.81
N ALA A 195 -18.99 2.55 5.54
CA ALA A 195 -19.68 2.55 4.26
C ALA A 195 -21.14 2.94 4.43
N ASN A 196 -21.61 3.85 3.60
CA ASN A 196 -22.99 4.25 3.49
C ASN A 196 -23.56 3.66 2.21
N ILE A 197 -24.55 2.76 2.29
CA ILE A 197 -25.06 1.98 1.17
C ILE A 197 -26.56 2.17 1.03
N SER A 198 -27.01 2.41 -0.20
CA SER A 198 -28.41 2.31 -0.59
C SER A 198 -28.53 1.62 -1.94
N LEU A 199 -29.69 1.03 -2.19
CA LEU A 199 -30.06 0.49 -3.49
C LEU A 199 -31.17 1.33 -4.10
N LYS A 200 -31.01 1.73 -5.35
CA LYS A 200 -32.07 2.38 -6.13
C LYS A 200 -32.49 1.48 -7.30
N PRO A 201 -33.76 1.42 -7.67
CA PRO A 201 -34.18 0.83 -8.93
C PRO A 201 -33.50 1.54 -10.10
N THR A 202 -33.06 0.78 -11.11
CA THR A 202 -32.30 1.34 -12.26
C THR A 202 -33.08 2.36 -13.10
N ASP A 203 -34.43 2.32 -13.02
CA ASP A 203 -35.36 3.22 -13.71
C ASP A 203 -35.67 4.51 -12.91
N LEU A 204 -35.26 4.60 -11.64
CA LEU A 204 -35.49 5.77 -10.77
C LEU A 204 -34.23 6.59 -10.53
N LYS A 205 -34.40 7.92 -10.41
CA LYS A 205 -33.32 8.84 -10.03
C LYS A 205 -33.15 9.01 -8.53
N GLU A 206 -34.21 8.74 -7.77
CA GLU A 206 -34.22 8.90 -6.32
C GLU A 206 -33.37 7.83 -5.64
N LEU A 207 -32.55 8.28 -4.67
CA LEU A 207 -31.72 7.38 -3.88
C LEU A 207 -32.60 6.52 -2.95
N GLY A 208 -32.18 5.30 -2.73
CA GLY A 208 -32.79 4.41 -1.75
C GLY A 208 -32.47 4.83 -0.30
N VAL A 209 -33.03 4.08 0.65
CA VAL A 209 -32.78 4.31 2.08
C VAL A 209 -31.34 3.91 2.42
N LYS A 210 -30.61 4.83 3.04
CA LYS A 210 -29.23 4.65 3.43
C LYS A 210 -29.09 3.75 4.66
N VAL A 211 -28.17 2.79 4.59
CA VAL A 211 -27.68 1.99 5.71
C VAL A 211 -26.20 2.27 5.88
N GLU A 212 -25.78 2.57 7.11
CA GLU A 212 -24.41 2.78 7.49
C GLU A 212 -23.81 1.47 8.02
N ILE A 213 -22.59 1.12 7.55
CA ILE A 213 -21.87 -0.05 8.04
C ILE A 213 -20.58 0.39 8.72
N LYS A 214 -20.41 -0.04 9.96
CA LYS A 214 -19.23 0.21 10.80
C LYS A 214 -18.44 -1.07 11.06
N ASN A 215 -17.29 -0.93 11.73
CA ASN A 215 -16.39 -2.03 12.11
C ASN A 215 -15.77 -2.76 10.89
N LEU A 216 -15.38 -2.00 9.88
CA LEU A 216 -14.69 -2.52 8.70
C LEU A 216 -13.17 -2.42 8.93
N ASN A 217 -12.60 -3.43 9.60
CA ASN A 217 -11.22 -3.41 10.10
C ASN A 217 -10.19 -3.98 9.10
N SER A 218 -10.61 -4.30 7.89
CA SER A 218 -9.74 -4.75 6.80
C SER A 218 -10.36 -4.41 5.44
N PHE A 219 -9.56 -4.33 4.38
CA PHE A 219 -10.07 -4.12 3.02
C PHE A 219 -10.98 -5.27 2.54
N LYS A 220 -10.70 -6.48 3.03
CA LYS A 220 -11.57 -7.64 2.81
C LYS A 220 -12.92 -7.42 3.48
N ALA A 221 -12.93 -6.95 4.74
CA ALA A 221 -14.17 -6.64 5.46
C ALA A 221 -14.97 -5.53 4.77
N VAL A 222 -14.31 -4.51 4.21
CA VAL A 222 -14.97 -3.45 3.41
C VAL A 222 -15.73 -4.09 2.24
N ARG A 223 -15.06 -4.91 1.43
CA ARG A 223 -15.68 -5.59 0.28
C ARG A 223 -16.82 -6.49 0.72
N ASP A 224 -16.52 -7.44 1.60
CA ASP A 224 -17.44 -8.51 1.98
C ASP A 224 -18.71 -7.97 2.68
N ALA A 225 -18.57 -6.92 3.50
CA ALA A 225 -19.69 -6.28 4.17
C ALA A 225 -20.61 -5.51 3.22
N ILE A 226 -20.02 -4.81 2.24
CA ILE A 226 -20.76 -4.09 1.21
C ILE A 226 -21.54 -5.09 0.32
N ASP A 227 -20.88 -6.14 -0.15
CA ASP A 227 -21.51 -7.15 -1.01
C ASP A 227 -22.64 -7.88 -0.27
N TYR A 228 -22.44 -8.22 1.01
CA TYR A 228 -23.51 -8.78 1.86
C TYR A 228 -24.69 -7.82 2.00
N GLU A 229 -24.42 -6.53 2.22
CA GLU A 229 -25.48 -5.54 2.41
C GLU A 229 -26.28 -5.28 1.13
N ILE A 230 -25.61 -5.27 -0.03
CA ILE A 230 -26.27 -5.21 -1.34
C ILE A 230 -27.24 -6.40 -1.50
N GLU A 231 -26.77 -7.61 -1.21
CA GLU A 231 -27.60 -8.82 -1.29
C GLU A 231 -28.76 -8.78 -0.29
N ARG A 232 -28.52 -8.32 0.95
CA ARG A 232 -29.56 -8.22 1.98
C ARG A 232 -30.66 -7.23 1.58
N GLN A 233 -30.26 -6.02 1.12
CA GLN A 233 -31.22 -5.00 0.69
C GLN A 233 -32.00 -5.46 -0.55
N SER A 234 -31.35 -6.08 -1.53
CA SER A 234 -32.02 -6.64 -2.72
C SER A 234 -33.11 -7.65 -2.35
N LYS A 235 -32.79 -8.60 -1.45
CA LYS A 235 -33.76 -9.60 -0.96
C LYS A 235 -34.97 -8.98 -0.25
N LEU A 236 -34.75 -7.90 0.52
CA LEU A 236 -35.83 -7.18 1.18
C LEU A 236 -36.77 -6.51 0.16
N LEU A 237 -36.17 -5.80 -0.81
CA LEU A 237 -36.92 -5.07 -1.84
C LEU A 237 -37.65 -6.01 -2.77
N ASP A 238 -37.05 -7.10 -3.21
CA ASP A 238 -37.72 -8.15 -4.02
C ASP A 238 -38.88 -8.81 -3.27
N GLY A 239 -38.76 -8.92 -1.96
CA GLY A 239 -39.84 -9.40 -1.08
C GLY A 239 -40.91 -8.35 -0.74
N GLY A 240 -40.88 -7.17 -1.37
CA GLY A 240 -41.84 -6.07 -1.12
C GLY A 240 -41.67 -5.40 0.26
N LYS A 241 -40.54 -5.64 0.95
CA LYS A 241 -40.23 -5.04 2.25
C LYS A 241 -39.43 -3.75 2.08
N LYS A 242 -39.56 -2.82 3.01
CA LYS A 242 -38.78 -1.58 3.04
C LYS A 242 -37.44 -1.79 3.73
N VAL A 243 -36.40 -1.19 3.19
CA VAL A 243 -35.13 -1.01 3.90
C VAL A 243 -35.32 0.06 4.95
N MET A 244 -34.87 -0.20 6.17
CA MET A 244 -34.92 0.78 7.28
C MET A 244 -33.57 1.50 7.38
N GLN A 245 -33.59 2.79 7.70
CA GLN A 245 -32.38 3.55 7.98
C GLN A 245 -31.82 3.12 9.33
N GLU A 246 -30.64 2.50 9.31
CA GLU A 246 -30.00 1.93 10.50
C GLU A 246 -28.48 1.96 10.38
N THR A 247 -27.79 1.90 11.51
CA THR A 247 -26.35 1.63 11.60
C THR A 247 -26.14 0.17 11.94
N ARG A 248 -25.33 -0.51 11.13
CA ARG A 248 -25.00 -1.93 11.25
C ARG A 248 -23.50 -2.10 11.46
N GLY A 249 -23.09 -3.11 12.22
CA GLY A 249 -21.69 -3.50 12.37
C GLY A 249 -21.41 -4.77 11.58
N TRP A 250 -20.24 -4.85 10.94
CA TRP A 250 -19.77 -6.09 10.33
C TRP A 250 -19.34 -7.09 11.40
N ASN A 251 -19.83 -8.31 11.33
CA ASN A 251 -19.37 -9.43 12.13
C ASN A 251 -18.65 -10.44 11.23
N GLU A 252 -17.34 -10.39 11.25
CA GLU A 252 -16.49 -11.20 10.37
C GLU A 252 -16.65 -12.70 10.59
N ALA A 253 -16.76 -13.14 11.86
CA ALA A 253 -16.94 -14.56 12.21
C ALA A 253 -18.24 -15.14 11.67
N LYS A 254 -19.30 -14.32 11.53
CA LYS A 254 -20.61 -14.74 11.01
C LYS A 254 -20.80 -14.38 9.54
N GLY A 255 -19.89 -13.64 8.92
CA GLY A 255 -19.99 -13.16 7.54
C GLY A 255 -21.26 -12.36 7.29
N ARG A 256 -21.71 -11.52 8.23
CA ARG A 256 -22.95 -10.75 8.11
C ARG A 256 -22.92 -9.45 8.89
N THR A 257 -23.76 -8.50 8.47
CA THR A 257 -24.00 -7.28 9.23
C THR A 257 -25.01 -7.52 10.36
N ILE A 258 -24.85 -6.83 11.50
CA ILE A 258 -25.72 -6.91 12.67
C ILE A 258 -26.15 -5.49 13.03
N ILE A 259 -27.43 -5.28 13.35
CA ILE A 259 -27.95 -3.99 13.76
C ILE A 259 -27.25 -3.55 15.06
N GLN A 260 -26.73 -2.34 15.07
CA GLN A 260 -26.13 -1.70 16.24
C GLN A 260 -27.04 -0.61 16.78
N ARG A 261 -27.68 0.18 15.91
CA ARG A 261 -28.52 1.31 16.28
C ARG A 261 -29.61 1.56 15.21
N SER A 262 -30.80 1.95 15.64
CA SER A 262 -31.87 2.44 14.78
C SER A 262 -31.82 3.96 14.60
N LYS A 263 -32.55 4.52 13.60
CA LYS A 263 -32.61 5.96 13.35
C LYS A 263 -33.19 6.75 14.54
N GLU A 264 -34.08 6.16 15.31
CA GLU A 264 -34.74 6.79 16.47
C GLU A 264 -33.75 7.12 17.59
N GLU A 265 -32.58 6.47 17.60
CA GLU A 265 -31.47 6.68 18.55
C GLU A 265 -30.35 7.56 17.99
N SER A 266 -30.56 8.24 16.83
CA SER A 266 -29.52 9.09 16.24
C SER A 266 -29.24 10.31 17.13
N HIS A 267 -27.95 10.56 17.40
CA HIS A 267 -27.53 11.72 18.18
C HIS A 267 -27.66 13.00 17.33
N ASP A 268 -28.30 14.01 17.90
CA ASP A 268 -28.15 15.39 17.47
C ASP A 268 -26.86 15.93 18.08
N TYR A 269 -25.83 16.09 17.29
CA TYR A 269 -24.51 16.54 17.77
C TYR A 269 -24.47 18.01 18.16
N ARG A 270 -25.49 18.81 17.84
CA ARG A 270 -25.60 20.21 18.22
C ARG A 270 -24.32 20.97 18.03
N TYR A 271 -23.80 20.94 16.79
CA TYR A 271 -22.57 21.62 16.45
C TYR A 271 -22.64 23.12 16.76
N PHE A 272 -21.57 23.65 17.34
CA PHE A 272 -21.33 25.09 17.46
C PHE A 272 -19.83 25.36 17.44
N PRO A 273 -19.39 26.59 17.03
CA PRO A 273 -17.97 26.93 16.94
C PRO A 273 -17.24 26.71 18.28
N GLU A 274 -16.03 26.14 18.19
CA GLU A 274 -15.15 26.04 19.36
C GLU A 274 -14.68 27.44 19.78
N PRO A 275 -15.11 27.96 20.91
CA PRO A 275 -14.87 29.38 21.28
C PRO A 275 -13.40 29.68 21.57
N ASP A 276 -12.60 28.66 21.94
CA ASP A 276 -11.19 28.82 22.27
C ASP A 276 -10.27 28.69 21.03
N LEU A 277 -10.84 28.37 19.87
CA LEU A 277 -10.12 28.27 18.59
C LEU A 277 -10.70 29.27 17.58
N PRO A 278 -10.08 30.43 17.38
CA PRO A 278 -10.56 31.36 16.36
C PRO A 278 -10.41 30.76 14.95
N PRO A 279 -11.30 31.15 13.99
CA PRO A 279 -11.15 30.76 12.59
C PRO A 279 -9.75 31.08 12.08
N ILE A 280 -9.23 30.23 11.20
CA ILE A 280 -7.93 30.41 10.56
C ILE A 280 -8.16 30.90 9.14
N HIS A 281 -7.47 31.97 8.77
CA HIS A 281 -7.33 32.39 7.38
C HIS A 281 -6.10 31.73 6.75
N ILE A 282 -6.32 30.95 5.71
CA ILE A 282 -5.27 30.31 4.93
C ILE A 282 -4.91 31.26 3.78
N ILE A 283 -3.71 31.84 3.85
CA ILE A 283 -3.21 32.72 2.77
C ILE A 283 -2.65 31.81 1.67
N VAL A 284 -3.28 31.87 0.52
CA VAL A 284 -2.82 31.24 -0.72
C VAL A 284 -1.97 32.27 -1.48
N ASP A 285 -0.77 31.89 -1.90
CA ASP A 285 0.12 32.67 -2.79
C ASP A 285 0.56 34.05 -2.27
N GLY A 286 0.77 34.19 -0.96
CA GLY A 286 1.23 35.46 -0.36
C GLY A 286 0.26 36.62 -0.52
N ARG A 287 -0.89 36.39 -1.15
CA ARG A 287 -1.99 37.35 -1.24
C ARG A 287 -2.82 37.25 0.02
N ALA A 288 -2.46 38.05 1.03
CA ALA A 288 -3.37 38.26 2.15
C ALA A 288 -4.69 38.78 1.54
N SER A 289 -5.77 38.01 1.72
CA SER A 289 -7.11 38.65 1.65
C SER A 289 -7.03 39.86 2.56
N PRO A 290 -7.47 41.07 2.12
CA PRO A 290 -7.29 42.26 2.93
C PRO A 290 -7.86 42.02 4.31
N ALA A 291 -6.95 41.78 5.27
CA ALA A 291 -7.32 41.57 6.66
C ALA A 291 -8.10 42.81 7.07
N LEU A 292 -9.36 42.65 7.36
CA LEU A 292 -10.11 43.65 8.10
C LEU A 292 -9.28 43.96 9.35
N ALA A 293 -8.88 45.23 9.52
CA ALA A 293 -8.14 45.66 10.69
C ALA A 293 -8.89 45.18 11.94
N GLY A 294 -8.29 44.25 12.71
CA GLY A 294 -8.96 43.56 13.83
C GLY A 294 -9.48 42.15 13.51
N GLY A 295 -9.17 41.58 12.35
CA GLY A 295 -9.58 40.22 11.96
C GLY A 295 -8.83 39.11 12.71
N PRO A 296 -9.34 37.86 12.61
CA PRO A 296 -8.76 36.68 13.27
C PRO A 296 -7.31 36.42 12.83
N PRO A 297 -6.54 35.68 13.63
CA PRO A 297 -5.14 35.40 13.34
C PRO A 297 -4.98 34.74 11.97
N THR A 298 -4.09 35.28 11.16
CA THR A 298 -3.78 34.80 9.84
C THR A 298 -2.64 33.80 9.95
N VAL A 299 -2.86 32.57 9.52
CA VAL A 299 -1.79 31.58 9.38
C VAL A 299 -1.34 31.57 7.92
N GLY A 300 -0.17 32.13 7.65
CA GLY A 300 0.46 32.01 6.34
C GLY A 300 0.81 30.54 6.08
N ILE A 301 0.14 29.94 5.11
CA ILE A 301 0.44 28.63 4.59
C ILE A 301 0.93 28.82 3.17
N ASP A 302 2.17 28.41 2.95
CA ASP A 302 2.80 28.44 1.64
C ASP A 302 2.36 27.18 0.88
N LEU A 303 1.31 27.30 0.08
CA LEU A 303 0.78 26.18 -0.69
C LEU A 303 1.78 25.70 -1.74
N GLU A 304 2.53 26.59 -2.40
CA GLU A 304 3.55 26.20 -3.38
C GLU A 304 4.63 25.32 -2.73
N LYS A 305 5.03 25.65 -1.49
CA LYS A 305 5.97 24.85 -0.73
C LYS A 305 5.41 23.48 -0.36
N ILE A 306 4.12 23.41 0.00
CA ILE A 306 3.47 22.13 0.31
C ILE A 306 3.36 21.30 -0.98
N GLU A 307 2.89 21.90 -2.07
CA GLU A 307 2.74 21.24 -3.36
C GLU A 307 4.08 20.69 -3.87
N SER A 308 5.16 21.50 -3.82
CA SER A 308 6.50 21.06 -4.21
C SER A 308 7.07 19.94 -3.31
N SER A 309 6.52 19.74 -2.12
CA SER A 309 6.88 18.65 -1.20
C SER A 309 6.11 17.35 -1.45
N ILE A 310 5.12 17.36 -2.37
CA ILE A 310 4.37 16.15 -2.73
C ILE A 310 5.28 15.27 -3.59
N PRO A 311 5.57 14.02 -3.16
CA PRO A 311 6.35 13.10 -3.96
C PRO A 311 5.54 12.61 -5.18
N GLU A 312 6.19 11.91 -6.09
CA GLU A 312 5.49 11.20 -7.15
C GLU A 312 4.44 10.25 -6.56
N LEU A 313 3.18 10.44 -6.93
CA LEU A 313 2.07 9.64 -6.39
C LEU A 313 2.04 8.22 -6.96
N PRO A 314 1.43 7.24 -6.27
CA PRO A 314 1.37 5.86 -6.71
C PRO A 314 0.84 5.66 -8.14
N SER A 315 -0.20 6.40 -8.53
CA SER A 315 -0.77 6.34 -9.89
C SER A 315 0.22 6.83 -10.95
N GLN A 316 0.94 7.92 -10.68
CA GLN A 316 1.96 8.47 -11.55
C GLN A 316 3.15 7.51 -11.67
N LYS A 317 3.60 6.95 -10.55
CA LYS A 317 4.70 5.97 -10.50
C LYS A 317 4.36 4.70 -11.27
N ARG A 318 3.13 4.16 -11.15
CA ARG A 318 2.67 3.03 -11.96
C ARG A 318 2.69 3.34 -13.46
N ALA A 319 2.17 4.50 -13.85
CA ALA A 319 2.19 4.93 -15.25
C ALA A 319 3.63 5.08 -15.78
N ARG A 320 4.52 5.68 -15.01
CA ARG A 320 5.93 5.82 -15.36
C ARG A 320 6.65 4.47 -15.46
N PHE A 321 6.44 3.56 -14.52
CA PHE A 321 7.03 2.21 -14.56
C PHE A 321 6.58 1.44 -15.79
N LYS A 322 5.31 1.57 -16.17
CA LYS A 322 4.78 0.96 -17.39
C LYS A 322 5.41 1.57 -18.65
N ASN A 323 5.47 2.90 -18.72
CA ASN A 323 5.93 3.61 -19.92
C ASN A 323 7.46 3.58 -20.08
N ASN A 324 8.22 3.76 -18.99
CA ASN A 324 9.68 3.89 -19.06
C ASN A 324 10.38 2.54 -18.94
N TYR A 325 9.81 1.60 -18.19
CA TYR A 325 10.43 0.30 -17.93
C TYR A 325 9.70 -0.86 -18.62
N GLY A 326 8.61 -0.60 -19.37
CA GLY A 326 7.85 -1.62 -20.09
C GLY A 326 7.27 -2.71 -19.19
N LEU A 327 7.02 -2.41 -17.92
CA LEU A 327 6.49 -3.37 -16.95
C LEU A 327 4.99 -3.60 -17.18
N ARG A 328 4.53 -4.80 -16.84
CA ARG A 328 3.12 -5.18 -16.90
C ARG A 328 2.35 -4.59 -15.69
N ASP A 329 1.04 -4.43 -15.85
CA ASP A 329 0.19 -3.83 -14.81
C ASP A 329 0.29 -4.55 -13.44
N ASN A 330 0.36 -5.87 -13.43
CA ASN A 330 0.54 -6.65 -12.19
C ASN A 330 1.91 -6.42 -11.54
N GLN A 331 2.98 -6.27 -12.32
CA GLN A 331 4.32 -5.99 -11.81
C GLN A 331 4.37 -4.58 -11.19
N THR A 332 3.84 -3.58 -11.91
CA THR A 332 3.80 -2.21 -11.42
C THR A 332 2.95 -2.07 -10.17
N ALA A 333 1.80 -2.77 -10.10
CA ALA A 333 0.92 -2.75 -8.94
C ALA A 333 1.63 -3.26 -7.68
N ILE A 334 2.35 -4.39 -7.77
CA ILE A 334 3.05 -4.96 -6.61
C ILE A 334 4.27 -4.10 -6.23
N LEU A 335 5.10 -3.68 -7.19
CA LEU A 335 6.27 -2.83 -6.91
C LEU A 335 5.86 -1.53 -6.21
N VAL A 336 4.84 -0.84 -6.75
CA VAL A 336 4.39 0.45 -6.23
C VAL A 336 3.58 0.32 -4.94
N SER A 337 3.05 -0.86 -4.61
CA SER A 337 2.36 -1.07 -3.33
C SER A 337 3.24 -0.88 -2.09
N ASN A 338 4.56 -0.89 -2.27
CA ASN A 338 5.56 -0.59 -1.25
C ASN A 338 6.59 0.40 -1.81
N GLU A 339 6.60 1.61 -1.27
CA GLU A 339 7.48 2.69 -1.73
C GLU A 339 8.97 2.31 -1.67
N LYS A 340 9.40 1.65 -0.59
CA LYS A 340 10.79 1.20 -0.42
C LYS A 340 11.18 0.19 -1.50
N LEU A 341 10.27 -0.72 -1.86
CA LEU A 341 10.49 -1.71 -2.91
C LEU A 341 10.55 -1.05 -4.29
N ALA A 342 9.65 -0.10 -4.56
CA ALA A 342 9.66 0.65 -5.81
C ALA A 342 10.97 1.42 -5.99
N ASN A 343 11.43 2.11 -4.95
CA ASN A 343 12.68 2.86 -4.95
C ASN A 343 13.90 1.92 -5.08
N TYR A 344 13.89 0.77 -4.42
CA TYR A 344 14.94 -0.24 -4.58
C TYR A 344 15.03 -0.75 -6.02
N PHE A 345 13.88 -1.05 -6.64
CA PHE A 345 13.82 -1.44 -8.05
C PHE A 345 14.39 -0.35 -8.97
N GLU A 346 14.04 0.92 -8.75
CA GLU A 346 14.58 2.03 -9.54
C GLU A 346 16.08 2.18 -9.39
N ASN A 347 16.60 2.02 -8.18
CA ASN A 347 18.04 2.03 -7.94
C ASN A 347 18.73 0.89 -8.70
N VAL A 348 18.18 -0.34 -8.67
CA VAL A 348 18.70 -1.48 -9.44
C VAL A 348 18.75 -1.17 -10.95
N VAL A 349 17.66 -0.58 -11.48
CA VAL A 349 17.63 -0.19 -12.90
C VAL A 349 18.67 0.88 -13.20
N SER A 350 18.81 1.86 -12.31
CA SER A 350 19.78 2.95 -12.46
C SER A 350 21.22 2.44 -12.51
N GLU A 351 21.58 1.44 -11.70
CA GLU A 351 22.94 0.91 -11.65
C GLU A 351 23.37 0.36 -13.00
N PHE A 352 22.66 -0.60 -13.57
CA PHE A 352 23.08 -1.16 -14.87
C PHE A 352 22.92 -0.18 -16.05
N MET A 353 22.06 0.84 -15.95
CA MET A 353 21.99 1.91 -16.95
C MET A 353 23.20 2.84 -16.90
N ASN A 354 23.82 3.01 -15.73
CA ASN A 354 25.05 3.80 -15.59
C ASN A 354 26.29 3.06 -16.14
N TRP A 355 26.28 1.73 -16.16
CA TRP A 355 27.40 0.94 -16.69
C TRP A 355 27.69 1.17 -18.19
N ASP A 356 26.76 1.71 -18.94
CA ASP A 356 27.02 2.18 -20.30
C ASP A 356 28.08 3.31 -20.35
N LYS A 357 28.29 4.02 -19.21
CA LYS A 357 29.21 5.16 -19.13
C LYS A 357 30.48 4.85 -18.34
N GLU A 358 30.34 4.09 -17.26
CA GLU A 358 31.40 3.91 -16.25
C GLU A 358 31.93 2.46 -16.21
N GLY A 359 31.21 1.51 -16.85
CA GLY A 359 31.47 0.08 -16.73
C GLY A 359 31.12 -0.48 -15.33
N PRO A 360 31.03 -1.80 -15.18
CA PRO A 360 30.92 -2.46 -13.88
C PRO A 360 32.26 -2.41 -13.15
N ASP A 361 32.26 -2.80 -11.86
CA ASP A 361 33.48 -2.97 -11.10
C ASP A 361 34.47 -3.89 -11.84
N LYS A 362 35.78 -3.55 -11.82
CA LYS A 362 36.84 -4.29 -12.51
C LYS A 362 36.96 -5.75 -12.08
N ASP A 363 36.56 -6.05 -10.85
CA ASP A 363 36.57 -7.40 -10.30
C ASP A 363 35.30 -8.20 -10.67
N SER A 364 34.29 -7.56 -11.30
CA SER A 364 33.09 -8.21 -11.78
C SER A 364 33.36 -9.26 -12.86
N LEU A 365 32.57 -10.33 -12.85
CA LEU A 365 32.58 -11.31 -13.93
C LEU A 365 31.96 -10.77 -15.24
N LEU A 366 31.32 -9.60 -15.20
CA LEU A 366 30.80 -8.88 -16.36
C LEU A 366 31.87 -8.04 -17.07
N ALA A 367 32.94 -7.64 -16.38
CA ALA A 367 33.93 -6.72 -16.92
C ALA A 367 34.51 -7.20 -18.27
N PRO A 368 34.94 -8.45 -18.45
CA PRO A 368 35.48 -8.92 -19.75
C PRO A 368 34.49 -8.89 -20.91
N GLU A 369 33.20 -9.07 -20.62
CA GLU A 369 32.15 -9.08 -21.64
C GLU A 369 31.75 -7.66 -22.04
N LEU A 370 31.74 -6.74 -21.11
CA LEU A 370 31.43 -5.33 -21.34
C LEU A 370 32.62 -4.57 -21.96
N ASP A 371 33.84 -4.97 -21.69
CA ASP A 371 35.03 -4.48 -22.42
C ASP A 371 34.96 -4.80 -23.92
N ALA A 372 34.38 -5.96 -24.28
CA ALA A 372 34.17 -6.38 -25.65
C ALA A 372 32.94 -5.75 -26.34
N ASN A 373 31.90 -5.42 -25.55
CA ASN A 373 30.67 -4.80 -26.01
C ASN A 373 30.08 -3.89 -24.92
N PRO A 374 30.57 -2.65 -24.80
CA PRO A 374 30.30 -1.78 -23.67
C PRO A 374 28.84 -1.26 -23.58
N HIS A 375 28.05 -1.45 -24.63
CA HIS A 375 26.68 -0.94 -24.68
C HIS A 375 25.65 -2.05 -24.64
N PHE A 376 24.70 -1.94 -23.71
CA PHE A 376 23.48 -2.75 -23.80
C PHE A 376 22.60 -2.21 -24.92
N ILE A 377 22.19 -3.05 -25.86
CA ILE A 377 21.16 -2.69 -26.83
C ILE A 377 19.81 -2.56 -26.10
N GLU A 378 18.91 -1.75 -26.63
CA GLU A 378 17.60 -1.45 -26.00
C GLU A 378 16.82 -2.72 -25.61
N LYS A 379 16.88 -3.75 -26.47
CA LYS A 379 16.24 -5.04 -26.19
C LYS A 379 16.83 -5.73 -24.95
N GLU A 380 18.14 -5.74 -24.80
CA GLU A 380 18.81 -6.35 -23.63
C GLU A 380 18.47 -5.59 -22.34
N ARG A 381 18.43 -4.26 -22.39
CA ARG A 381 18.01 -3.43 -21.26
C ARG A 381 16.61 -3.83 -20.80
N GLN A 382 15.67 -3.94 -21.75
CA GLN A 382 14.30 -4.32 -21.43
C GLN A 382 14.20 -5.74 -20.85
N GLU A 383 15.01 -6.67 -21.35
CA GLU A 383 15.07 -8.05 -20.83
C GLU A 383 15.63 -8.08 -19.39
N ILE A 384 16.68 -7.31 -19.09
CA ILE A 384 17.27 -7.20 -17.74
C ILE A 384 16.30 -6.52 -16.77
N ILE A 385 15.61 -5.45 -17.20
CA ILE A 385 14.58 -4.78 -16.40
C ILE A 385 13.47 -5.77 -16.00
N ASN A 386 12.94 -6.51 -16.96
CA ASN A 386 11.89 -7.50 -16.72
C ASN A 386 12.39 -8.66 -15.83
N LEU A 387 13.63 -9.10 -16.04
CA LEU A 387 14.26 -10.13 -15.24
C LEU A 387 14.40 -9.66 -13.77
N SER A 388 14.94 -8.47 -13.57
CA SER A 388 15.08 -7.85 -12.25
C SER A 388 13.73 -7.70 -11.54
N ALA A 389 12.71 -7.20 -12.23
CA ALA A 389 11.37 -7.10 -11.68
C ALA A 389 10.81 -8.47 -11.28
N ASN A 390 10.95 -9.49 -12.12
CA ASN A 390 10.45 -10.84 -11.83
C ASN A 390 11.12 -11.44 -10.59
N TYR A 391 12.45 -11.35 -10.47
CA TYR A 391 13.16 -11.87 -9.30
C TYR A 391 12.90 -11.07 -8.02
N LEU A 392 12.73 -9.75 -8.12
CA LEU A 392 12.30 -8.93 -6.98
C LEU A 392 10.92 -9.35 -6.49
N LEU A 393 9.98 -9.56 -7.41
CA LEU A 393 8.60 -9.92 -7.09
C LEU A 393 8.41 -11.38 -6.66
N SER A 394 9.37 -12.25 -6.91
CA SER A 394 9.31 -13.67 -6.52
C SER A 394 10.30 -14.00 -5.41
N ASP A 395 11.56 -14.19 -5.78
CA ASP A 395 12.58 -14.75 -4.88
C ASP A 395 12.99 -13.75 -3.79
N PHE A 396 13.13 -12.45 -4.11
CA PHE A 396 13.51 -11.43 -3.13
C PHE A 396 12.38 -11.16 -2.13
N LEU A 397 11.13 -10.97 -2.60
CA LEU A 397 9.97 -10.85 -1.71
C LEU A 397 9.76 -12.13 -0.90
N GLY A 398 10.06 -13.31 -1.46
CA GLY A 398 10.06 -14.57 -0.72
C GLY A 398 11.00 -14.53 0.47
N LEU A 399 12.24 -14.07 0.29
CA LEU A 399 13.23 -13.93 1.38
C LEU A 399 12.80 -12.90 2.45
N LEU A 400 12.23 -11.77 2.04
CA LEU A 400 11.66 -10.78 2.97
C LEU A 400 10.58 -11.40 3.86
N ASN A 401 9.65 -12.15 3.24
CA ASN A 401 8.55 -12.80 3.98
C ASN A 401 9.04 -13.92 4.90
N GLU A 402 9.97 -14.78 4.45
CA GLU A 402 10.55 -15.86 5.24
C GLU A 402 11.29 -15.35 6.48
N THR A 403 11.91 -14.18 6.38
CA THR A 403 12.69 -13.57 7.46
C THR A 403 11.95 -12.51 8.25
N SER A 404 10.70 -12.19 7.87
CA SER A 404 9.92 -11.07 8.42
C SER A 404 10.68 -9.74 8.39
N ALA A 405 11.52 -9.55 7.37
CA ALA A 405 12.34 -8.35 7.18
C ALA A 405 11.64 -7.34 6.27
N GLU A 406 11.99 -6.06 6.41
CA GLU A 406 11.60 -5.02 5.46
C GLU A 406 12.66 -4.84 4.35
N VAL A 407 12.30 -4.18 3.26
CA VAL A 407 13.24 -3.87 2.15
C VAL A 407 14.46 -3.09 2.65
N GLY A 408 14.29 -2.23 3.65
CA GLY A 408 15.39 -1.47 4.25
C GLY A 408 16.40 -2.29 5.06
N ASP A 409 16.04 -3.52 5.45
CA ASP A 409 16.89 -4.40 6.24
C ASP A 409 17.80 -5.30 5.37
N THR A 410 17.58 -5.29 4.05
CA THR A 410 18.39 -6.12 3.14
C THR A 410 19.86 -5.71 3.14
N LYS A 411 20.73 -6.72 3.13
CA LYS A 411 22.16 -6.52 2.95
C LYS A 411 22.56 -6.42 1.47
N ILE A 412 21.64 -6.71 0.57
CA ILE A 412 21.87 -6.66 -0.87
C ILE A 412 21.66 -5.21 -1.32
N ASN A 413 22.73 -4.51 -1.69
CA ASN A 413 22.60 -3.19 -2.29
C ASN A 413 22.10 -3.28 -3.74
N ALA A 414 21.71 -2.16 -4.33
CA ALA A 414 21.13 -2.11 -5.67
C ALA A 414 22.13 -2.54 -6.74
N GLU A 415 23.41 -2.16 -6.59
CA GLU A 415 24.51 -2.51 -7.48
C GLU A 415 24.71 -4.03 -7.56
N ASN A 416 24.84 -4.69 -6.41
CA ASN A 416 25.01 -6.15 -6.36
C ASN A 416 23.81 -6.89 -6.95
N PHE A 417 22.59 -6.38 -6.75
CA PHE A 417 21.40 -6.98 -7.36
C PHE A 417 21.39 -6.78 -8.87
N ALA A 418 21.79 -5.61 -9.36
CA ALA A 418 21.90 -5.30 -10.79
C ALA A 418 22.95 -6.18 -11.45
N GLU A 419 24.13 -6.32 -10.86
CA GLU A 419 25.19 -7.22 -11.33
C GLU A 419 24.70 -8.67 -11.42
N TRP A 420 24.09 -9.14 -10.33
CA TRP A 420 23.54 -10.49 -10.28
C TRP A 420 22.50 -10.75 -11.39
N ALA A 421 21.60 -9.79 -11.65
CA ALA A 421 20.60 -9.90 -12.71
C ALA A 421 21.27 -9.93 -14.11
N CYS A 422 22.28 -9.11 -14.34
CA CYS A 422 23.04 -9.10 -15.57
C CYS A 422 23.81 -10.41 -15.78
N LEU A 423 24.43 -10.99 -14.75
CA LEU A 423 25.12 -12.27 -14.81
C LEU A 423 24.17 -13.42 -15.20
N ILE A 424 22.92 -13.36 -14.76
CA ILE A 424 21.88 -14.32 -15.18
C ILE A 424 21.52 -14.09 -16.65
N HIS A 425 21.25 -12.84 -17.03
CA HIS A 425 20.86 -12.52 -18.41
C HIS A 425 21.94 -12.90 -19.41
N ARG A 426 23.21 -12.64 -19.12
CA ARG A 426 24.37 -13.03 -19.93
C ARG A 426 24.69 -14.53 -19.90
N GLY A 427 23.99 -15.31 -19.08
CA GLY A 427 24.20 -16.76 -18.98
C GLY A 427 25.51 -17.14 -18.28
N VAL A 428 26.12 -16.24 -17.51
CA VAL A 428 27.31 -16.54 -16.70
C VAL A 428 26.96 -17.56 -15.62
N ILE A 429 25.75 -17.51 -15.10
CA ILE A 429 25.19 -18.48 -14.16
C ILE A 429 23.82 -18.98 -14.62
N THR A 430 23.46 -20.19 -14.22
CA THR A 430 22.11 -20.74 -14.48
C THR A 430 21.09 -20.16 -13.51
N SER A 431 19.79 -20.16 -13.87
CA SER A 431 18.70 -19.71 -12.99
C SER A 431 18.66 -20.45 -11.65
N ARG A 432 19.14 -21.70 -11.58
CA ARG A 432 19.25 -22.46 -10.34
C ARG A 432 20.38 -21.92 -9.47
N ALA A 433 21.56 -21.75 -10.04
CA ALA A 433 22.70 -21.16 -9.33
C ALA A 433 22.40 -19.72 -8.86
N ALA A 434 21.65 -18.97 -9.66
CA ALA A 434 21.21 -17.63 -9.31
C ALA A 434 20.44 -17.56 -8.00
N LYS A 435 19.53 -18.50 -7.75
CA LYS A 435 18.79 -18.57 -6.48
C LYS A 435 19.68 -18.89 -5.29
N ASP A 436 20.68 -19.75 -5.47
CA ASP A 436 21.65 -20.07 -4.42
C ASP A 436 22.56 -18.86 -4.13
N VAL A 437 22.96 -18.12 -5.16
CA VAL A 437 23.73 -16.88 -5.03
C VAL A 437 22.90 -15.81 -4.32
N LEU A 438 21.64 -15.61 -4.68
CA LEU A 438 20.76 -14.63 -4.05
C LEU A 438 20.59 -14.89 -2.55
N LYS A 439 20.40 -16.15 -2.14
CA LYS A 439 20.34 -16.54 -0.73
C LYS A 439 21.63 -16.23 0.02
N GLU A 440 22.77 -16.45 -0.60
CA GLU A 440 24.07 -16.13 0.01
C GLU A 440 24.28 -14.62 0.10
N MET A 441 23.93 -13.86 -0.93
CA MET A 441 23.94 -12.40 -0.90
C MET A 441 23.05 -11.89 0.24
N TRP A 442 21.85 -12.47 0.40
CA TRP A 442 20.93 -12.14 1.49
C TRP A 442 21.58 -12.36 2.87
N ALA A 443 22.19 -13.49 3.06
CA ALA A 443 22.81 -13.87 4.35
C ALA A 443 24.06 -13.03 4.67
N THR A 444 24.89 -12.75 3.67
CA THR A 444 26.25 -12.21 3.86
C THR A 444 26.43 -10.76 3.43
N GLY A 445 25.65 -10.27 2.45
CA GLY A 445 25.86 -9.00 1.77
C GLY A 445 27.03 -8.98 0.78
N LYS A 446 27.64 -10.16 0.51
CA LYS A 446 28.78 -10.26 -0.40
C LYS A 446 28.36 -9.97 -1.84
N ASP A 447 29.33 -9.51 -2.61
CA ASP A 447 29.26 -9.33 -4.05
C ASP A 447 28.93 -10.64 -4.79
N PRO A 448 28.05 -10.63 -5.81
CA PRO A 448 27.64 -11.83 -6.54
C PRO A 448 28.80 -12.50 -7.29
N SER A 449 29.70 -11.73 -7.94
CA SER A 449 30.85 -12.27 -8.64
C SER A 449 31.84 -12.98 -7.70
N GLN A 450 32.00 -12.45 -6.49
CA GLN A 450 32.80 -13.09 -5.46
C GLN A 450 32.19 -14.44 -5.05
N ILE A 451 30.89 -14.48 -4.76
CA ILE A 451 30.17 -15.72 -4.37
C ILE A 451 30.28 -16.77 -5.47
N ILE A 452 30.08 -16.35 -6.73
CA ILE A 452 30.14 -17.24 -7.90
C ILE A 452 31.53 -17.84 -8.06
N LYS A 453 32.59 -17.04 -7.89
CA LYS A 453 33.99 -17.50 -7.92
C LYS A 453 34.30 -18.46 -6.77
N GLU A 454 33.96 -18.10 -5.52
CA GLU A 454 34.21 -18.91 -4.33
C GLU A 454 33.52 -20.29 -4.40
N LYS A 455 32.30 -20.34 -4.92
CA LYS A 455 31.50 -21.57 -5.03
C LYS A 455 31.63 -22.28 -6.37
N ASN A 456 32.44 -21.75 -7.29
CA ASN A 456 32.64 -22.30 -8.63
C ASN A 456 31.31 -22.52 -9.36
N LEU A 457 30.46 -21.49 -9.43
CA LEU A 457 29.10 -21.56 -9.99
C LEU A 457 29.00 -21.06 -11.44
N VAL A 458 30.11 -20.67 -12.06
CA VAL A 458 30.15 -20.25 -13.48
C VAL A 458 29.57 -21.35 -14.35
N GLN A 459 28.69 -20.98 -15.27
CA GLN A 459 28.05 -21.90 -16.20
C GLN A 459 29.07 -22.61 -17.09
N VAL A 460 28.94 -23.92 -17.25
CA VAL A 460 29.79 -24.71 -18.15
C VAL A 460 29.30 -24.47 -19.56
N GLN A 461 30.10 -23.76 -20.37
CA GLN A 461 29.81 -23.48 -21.78
C GLN A 461 30.55 -24.43 -22.73
N ASP A 462 31.53 -25.19 -22.22
CA ASP A 462 32.32 -26.14 -23.00
C ASP A 462 31.45 -27.32 -23.46
N LYS A 463 31.09 -27.29 -24.76
CA LYS A 463 30.24 -28.32 -25.36
C LYS A 463 30.85 -29.73 -25.28
N SER A 464 32.18 -29.86 -25.39
CA SER A 464 32.84 -31.16 -25.30
C SER A 464 32.68 -31.78 -23.92
N LYS A 465 32.85 -30.97 -22.83
CA LYS A 465 32.62 -31.44 -21.45
C LYS A 465 31.17 -31.77 -21.18
N LEU A 466 30.25 -31.02 -21.78
CA LEU A 466 28.81 -31.30 -21.62
C LEU A 466 28.42 -32.57 -22.38
N GLU A 467 28.97 -32.81 -23.58
CA GLU A 467 28.77 -34.05 -24.35
C GLU A 467 29.35 -35.26 -23.62
N GLU A 468 30.56 -35.16 -23.06
CA GLU A 468 31.15 -36.24 -22.22
C GLU A 468 30.28 -36.55 -20.99
N THR A 469 29.82 -35.51 -20.28
CA THR A 469 28.95 -35.70 -19.11
C THR A 469 27.59 -36.30 -19.50
N ALA A 470 27.02 -35.84 -20.61
CA ALA A 470 25.76 -36.38 -21.13
C ALA A 470 25.89 -37.84 -21.54
N GLN A 471 27.02 -38.20 -22.23
CA GLN A 471 27.31 -39.59 -22.60
C GLN A 471 27.43 -40.49 -21.36
N LYS A 472 28.18 -40.05 -20.33
CA LYS A 472 28.29 -40.78 -19.07
C LYS A 472 26.91 -41.04 -18.44
N VAL A 473 26.04 -40.01 -18.41
CA VAL A 473 24.68 -40.15 -17.87
C VAL A 473 23.83 -41.10 -18.70
N ILE A 474 23.96 -41.11 -20.02
CA ILE A 474 23.32 -42.08 -20.92
C ILE A 474 23.76 -43.50 -20.58
N ASP A 475 25.06 -43.73 -20.43
CA ASP A 475 25.64 -45.05 -20.13
C ASP A 475 25.24 -45.56 -18.75
N GLU A 476 25.08 -44.67 -17.77
CA GLU A 476 24.67 -45.03 -16.38
C GLU A 476 23.14 -45.23 -16.22
N ASN A 477 22.32 -44.86 -17.22
CA ASN A 477 20.84 -44.84 -17.09
C ASN A 477 20.14 -45.56 -18.27
N GLU A 478 20.57 -46.77 -18.60
CA GLU A 478 20.05 -47.55 -19.73
C GLU A 478 18.52 -47.72 -19.77
N THR A 479 17.89 -47.87 -18.61
CA THR A 479 16.43 -47.97 -18.49
C THR A 479 15.73 -46.70 -18.94
N ALA A 480 16.20 -45.53 -18.53
CA ALA A 480 15.64 -44.24 -18.96
C ALA A 480 15.85 -43.98 -20.44
N VAL A 481 17.00 -44.37 -20.98
CA VAL A 481 17.31 -44.31 -22.42
C VAL A 481 16.35 -45.21 -23.23
N SER A 482 16.13 -46.45 -22.79
CA SER A 482 15.17 -47.35 -23.43
C SER A 482 13.75 -46.80 -23.41
N ASP A 483 13.34 -46.23 -22.29
CA ASP A 483 12.00 -45.61 -22.11
C ASP A 483 11.83 -44.38 -23.03
N TYR A 484 12.85 -43.56 -23.16
CA TYR A 484 12.82 -42.42 -24.08
C TYR A 484 12.70 -42.89 -25.53
N LYS A 485 13.48 -43.90 -25.96
CA LYS A 485 13.40 -44.50 -27.31
C LYS A 485 12.03 -45.16 -27.59
N LYS A 486 11.27 -45.51 -26.55
CA LYS A 486 9.88 -45.97 -26.65
C LYS A 486 8.85 -44.82 -26.64
N GLY A 487 9.30 -43.56 -26.66
CA GLY A 487 8.44 -42.37 -26.78
C GLY A 487 8.04 -41.76 -25.44
N LYS A 488 8.65 -42.10 -24.29
CA LYS A 488 8.36 -41.50 -23.00
C LYS A 488 9.18 -40.20 -22.82
N GLU A 489 8.62 -39.04 -23.13
CA GLU A 489 9.24 -37.72 -22.99
C GLU A 489 9.72 -37.43 -21.52
N ALA A 490 9.04 -37.95 -20.52
CA ALA A 490 9.43 -37.80 -19.11
C ALA A 490 10.83 -38.38 -18.82
N SER A 491 11.27 -39.40 -19.55
CA SER A 491 12.60 -40.00 -19.41
C SER A 491 13.71 -39.05 -19.89
N LEU A 492 13.46 -38.21 -20.89
CA LEU A 492 14.38 -37.16 -21.29
C LEU A 492 14.57 -36.12 -20.19
N GLN A 493 13.49 -35.72 -19.55
CA GLN A 493 13.55 -34.77 -18.43
C GLN A 493 14.32 -35.33 -17.24
N PHE A 494 14.19 -36.62 -16.96
CA PHE A 494 14.99 -37.32 -15.96
C PHE A 494 16.50 -37.28 -16.33
N LEU A 495 16.88 -37.62 -17.58
CA LEU A 495 18.26 -37.57 -18.03
C LEU A 495 18.85 -36.16 -17.98
N ILE A 496 18.09 -35.14 -18.38
CA ILE A 496 18.47 -33.73 -18.21
C ILE A 496 18.76 -33.44 -16.73
N GLY A 497 17.88 -33.87 -15.83
CA GLY A 497 18.06 -33.71 -14.39
C GLY A 497 19.34 -34.36 -13.85
N GLN A 498 19.73 -35.55 -14.38
CA GLN A 498 20.97 -36.21 -13.97
C GLN A 498 22.22 -35.46 -14.49
N VAL A 499 22.21 -34.96 -15.73
CA VAL A 499 23.33 -34.13 -16.27
C VAL A 499 23.46 -32.82 -15.45
N ILE A 500 22.34 -32.19 -15.09
CA ILE A 500 22.33 -31.01 -14.23
C ILE A 500 22.94 -31.33 -12.86
N LYS A 501 22.62 -32.49 -12.29
CA LYS A 501 23.17 -32.94 -11.00
C LYS A 501 24.68 -33.18 -11.09
N GLU A 502 25.16 -33.88 -12.11
CA GLU A 502 26.59 -34.14 -12.35
C GLU A 502 27.38 -32.83 -12.56
N THR A 503 26.77 -31.85 -13.24
CA THR A 503 27.38 -30.53 -13.44
C THR A 503 27.16 -29.57 -12.25
N ARG A 504 26.58 -30.05 -11.13
CA ARG A 504 26.25 -29.26 -9.92
C ARG A 504 25.39 -28.02 -10.22
N GLY A 505 24.43 -28.15 -11.14
CA GLY A 505 23.54 -27.07 -11.52
C GLY A 505 24.14 -26.02 -12.48
N ARG A 506 25.37 -26.24 -13.00
CA ARG A 506 26.10 -25.30 -13.83
C ARG A 506 25.84 -25.44 -15.34
N ALA A 507 25.09 -26.42 -15.77
CA ALA A 507 24.77 -26.61 -17.19
C ALA A 507 23.35 -26.09 -17.51
N ASN A 508 23.20 -25.45 -18.67
CA ASN A 508 21.91 -24.97 -19.13
C ASN A 508 21.01 -26.13 -19.55
N PRO A 509 19.78 -26.26 -19.02
CA PRO A 509 18.86 -27.35 -19.33
C PRO A 509 18.53 -27.46 -20.84
N GLU A 510 18.38 -26.34 -21.54
CA GLU A 510 18.06 -26.33 -22.98
C GLU A 510 19.25 -26.86 -23.83
N THR A 511 20.47 -26.43 -23.47
CA THR A 511 21.70 -26.92 -24.11
C THR A 511 21.84 -28.42 -23.89
N ILE A 512 21.61 -28.91 -22.65
CA ILE A 512 21.65 -30.33 -22.32
C ILE A 512 20.58 -31.11 -23.09
N ALA A 513 19.35 -30.57 -23.16
CA ALA A 513 18.27 -31.20 -23.93
C ALA A 513 18.66 -31.37 -25.42
N GLY A 514 19.28 -30.35 -26.00
CA GLY A 514 19.80 -30.43 -27.38
C GLY A 514 20.90 -31.48 -27.56
N ILE A 515 21.87 -31.55 -26.63
CA ILE A 515 22.94 -32.53 -26.62
C ILE A 515 22.38 -33.94 -26.46
N LEU A 516 21.55 -34.20 -25.47
CA LEU A 516 20.95 -35.52 -25.23
C LEU A 516 20.11 -35.98 -26.41
N LYS A 517 19.29 -35.11 -27.00
CA LYS A 517 18.54 -35.46 -28.22
C LYS A 517 19.46 -35.90 -29.37
N LYS A 518 20.58 -35.20 -29.54
CA LYS A 518 21.56 -35.54 -30.58
C LYS A 518 22.29 -36.88 -30.32
N LEU A 519 22.57 -37.21 -29.05
CA LEU A 519 23.26 -38.44 -28.67
C LEU A 519 22.33 -39.66 -28.60
N LEU A 520 21.03 -39.47 -28.41
CA LEU A 520 20.04 -40.54 -28.28
C LEU A 520 19.39 -40.95 -29.61
N HIS A 521 19.53 -40.10 -30.65
CA HIS A 521 19.17 -40.39 -32.04
C HIS A 521 20.33 -41.10 -32.74
#